data_e3cf26a6212c1c50d143b61b2b184a3f
#
_entry.id   e3cf26a6212c1c50d143b61b2b184a3f
#
_cell.length_a   1.000
_cell.length_b   1.000
_cell.length_c   1.000
_cell.angle_alpha   90.00
_cell.angle_beta   90.00
_cell.angle_gamma   90.00
#
_symmetry.space_group_name_H-M   'P 1'
#
loop_
_entity.id
_entity.type
_entity.pdbx_description
1 polymer ?
#
loop_
_entity_poly.entity_id
_entity_poly.type
_entity_poly.pdbx_seq_one_letter_code
_entity_poly.pdbx_strand_id
1 'polypeptide(L)'
;MSEIEVLTEFKTQLISFFDELIGQFPLEGDLVIVRLFFANQIPIQDVMNNFNHKINTNDQELRKMIKNRNEAFFLENNIFDNLGKDKINHIKKIWRSDRLDKEDKEVIWNWIDAFMYLGDKYAKAIYK
;
A
#
# COMPACT_ATOMS: atom_id res chain seq x y z
N MET A 1 2.16 -18.88 9.60
CA MET A 1 1.31 -18.76 8.40
C MET A 1 2.03 -19.29 7.17
N SER A 2 1.31 -19.99 6.31
CA SER A 2 1.84 -20.39 5.02
C SER A 2 1.92 -19.21 4.06
N GLU A 3 2.68 -19.38 2.98
CA GLU A 3 2.79 -18.39 1.90
C GLU A 3 1.41 -17.98 1.38
N ILE A 4 0.53 -18.95 1.11
CA ILE A 4 -0.81 -18.70 0.57
C ILE A 4 -1.67 -17.94 1.59
N GLU A 5 -1.59 -18.31 2.87
CA GLU A 5 -2.34 -17.62 3.92
C GLU A 5 -1.92 -16.15 4.05
N VAL A 6 -0.63 -15.87 3.99
CA VAL A 6 -0.11 -14.49 4.06
C VAL A 6 -0.58 -13.68 2.85
N LEU A 7 -0.51 -14.25 1.65
CA LEU A 7 -0.96 -13.57 0.43
C LEU A 7 -2.47 -13.29 0.46
N THR A 8 -3.25 -14.24 0.95
CA THR A 8 -4.70 -14.08 1.08
C THR A 8 -5.03 -12.94 2.05
N GLU A 9 -4.35 -12.91 3.19
CA GLU A 9 -4.52 -11.85 4.19
C GLU A 9 -4.11 -10.48 3.63
N PHE A 10 -2.98 -10.43 2.93
CA PHE A 10 -2.49 -9.20 2.31
C PHE A 10 -3.51 -8.64 1.31
N LYS A 11 -4.05 -9.49 0.45
CA LYS A 11 -5.07 -9.07 -0.52
C LYS A 11 -6.33 -8.57 0.18
N THR A 12 -6.80 -9.30 1.19
CA THR A 12 -7.98 -8.91 1.97
C THR A 12 -7.79 -7.54 2.60
N GLN A 13 -6.63 -7.29 3.17
CA GLN A 13 -6.33 -6.01 3.82
C GLN A 13 -6.18 -4.87 2.81
N LEU A 14 -5.57 -5.12 1.65
CA LEU A 14 -5.49 -4.11 0.59
C LEU A 14 -6.88 -3.68 0.12
N ILE A 15 -7.77 -4.65 -0.11
CA ILE A 15 -9.13 -4.36 -0.55
C ILE A 15 -9.88 -3.58 0.53
N SER A 16 -9.75 -3.98 1.79
CA SER A 16 -10.38 -3.29 2.92
C SER A 16 -9.89 -1.85 3.05
N PHE A 17 -8.60 -1.63 2.84
CA PHE A 17 -8.00 -0.30 2.86
C PHE A 17 -8.63 0.60 1.79
N PHE A 18 -8.75 0.12 0.56
CA PHE A 18 -9.39 0.89 -0.51
C PHE A 18 -10.88 1.07 -0.29
N ASP A 19 -11.58 0.08 0.29
CA ASP A 19 -12.99 0.24 0.67
C ASP A 19 -13.17 1.37 1.68
N GLU A 20 -12.28 1.48 2.64
CA GLU A 20 -12.30 2.56 3.62
C GLU A 20 -12.06 3.92 2.97
N LEU A 21 -11.08 4.02 2.08
CA LEU A 21 -10.81 5.25 1.33
C LEU A 21 -11.99 5.65 0.44
N ILE A 22 -12.61 4.67 -0.24
CA ILE A 22 -13.77 4.92 -1.09
C ILE A 22 -14.93 5.45 -0.25
N GLY A 23 -15.17 4.86 0.94
CA GLY A 23 -16.20 5.34 1.85
C GLY A 23 -15.98 6.77 2.31
N GLN A 24 -14.72 7.15 2.50
CA GLN A 24 -14.33 8.50 2.95
C GLN A 24 -14.34 9.51 1.80
N PHE A 25 -13.99 9.07 0.59
CA PHE A 25 -13.92 9.93 -0.60
C PHE A 25 -14.78 9.34 -1.73
N PRO A 26 -16.12 9.32 -1.57
CA PRO A 26 -16.99 8.60 -2.51
C PRO A 26 -17.04 9.23 -3.91
N LEU A 27 -16.62 10.48 -4.05
CA LEU A 27 -16.60 11.15 -5.36
C LEU A 27 -15.30 10.91 -6.14
N GLU A 28 -14.33 10.22 -5.55
CA GLU A 28 -13.05 9.92 -6.19
C GLU A 28 -13.12 8.56 -6.90
N GLY A 29 -13.68 8.57 -8.11
CA GLY A 29 -13.89 7.35 -8.90
C GLY A 29 -12.62 6.55 -9.18
N ASP A 30 -11.45 7.21 -9.21
CA ASP A 30 -10.17 6.53 -9.46
C ASP A 30 -9.81 5.55 -8.34
N LEU A 31 -10.30 5.76 -7.12
CA LEU A 31 -10.09 4.81 -6.03
C LEU A 31 -10.79 3.48 -6.31
N VAL A 32 -11.97 3.52 -6.93
CA VAL A 32 -12.69 2.31 -7.34
C VAL A 32 -11.89 1.56 -8.39
N ILE A 33 -11.30 2.28 -9.34
CA ILE A 33 -10.47 1.69 -10.39
C ILE A 33 -9.23 1.03 -9.79
N VAL A 34 -8.56 1.69 -8.86
CA VAL A 34 -7.39 1.13 -8.16
C VAL A 34 -7.78 -0.13 -7.39
N ARG A 35 -8.91 -0.11 -6.69
CA ARG A 35 -9.41 -1.29 -5.97
C ARG A 35 -9.64 -2.47 -6.91
N LEU A 36 -10.31 -2.24 -8.03
CA LEU A 36 -10.55 -3.29 -9.02
C LEU A 36 -9.25 -3.85 -9.60
N PHE A 37 -8.26 -2.98 -9.79
CA PHE A 37 -6.94 -3.41 -10.26
C PHE A 37 -6.32 -4.44 -9.30
N PHE A 38 -6.31 -4.14 -8.00
CA PHE A 38 -5.76 -5.06 -7.01
C PHE A 38 -6.63 -6.30 -6.79
N ALA A 39 -7.95 -6.17 -6.96
CA ALA A 39 -8.85 -7.29 -6.74
C ALA A 39 -8.84 -8.30 -7.89
N ASN A 40 -8.72 -7.83 -9.15
CA ASN A 40 -9.01 -8.68 -10.31
C ASN A 40 -7.97 -8.64 -11.42
N GLN A 41 -7.07 -7.65 -11.47
CA GLN A 41 -6.22 -7.45 -12.66
C GLN A 41 -4.75 -7.79 -12.44
N ILE A 42 -4.27 -7.83 -11.21
CA ILE A 42 -2.89 -8.15 -10.92
C ILE A 42 -2.80 -9.28 -9.89
N PRO A 43 -1.94 -10.29 -10.12
CA PRO A 43 -1.72 -11.33 -9.11
C PRO A 43 -1.19 -10.73 -7.81
N ILE A 44 -1.76 -11.12 -6.70
CA ILE A 44 -1.35 -10.59 -5.39
C ILE A 44 0.10 -10.92 -5.06
N GLN A 45 0.62 -12.02 -5.58
CA GLN A 45 2.02 -12.38 -5.40
C GLN A 45 2.95 -11.35 -6.02
N ASP A 46 2.59 -10.80 -7.19
CA ASP A 46 3.38 -9.77 -7.86
C ASP A 46 3.37 -8.47 -7.05
N VAL A 47 2.21 -8.10 -6.49
CA VAL A 47 2.09 -6.93 -5.62
C VAL A 47 2.98 -7.10 -4.39
N MET A 48 2.93 -8.27 -3.75
CA MET A 48 3.74 -8.56 -2.56
C MET A 48 5.23 -8.54 -2.88
N ASN A 49 5.64 -9.14 -3.99
CA ASN A 49 7.05 -9.18 -4.39
C ASN A 49 7.61 -7.78 -4.65
N ASN A 50 6.85 -6.94 -5.36
CA ASN A 50 7.26 -5.56 -5.62
C ASN A 50 7.30 -4.73 -4.35
N PHE A 51 6.32 -4.89 -3.49
CA PHE A 51 6.27 -4.22 -2.19
C PHE A 51 7.49 -4.57 -1.34
N ASN A 52 7.78 -5.86 -1.19
CA ASN A 52 8.92 -6.32 -0.41
C ASN A 52 10.26 -5.86 -1.01
N HIS A 53 10.36 -5.87 -2.33
CA HIS A 53 11.56 -5.35 -2.99
C HIS A 53 11.80 -3.89 -2.63
N LYS A 54 10.76 -3.06 -2.72
CA LYS A 54 10.85 -1.63 -2.38
C LYS A 54 11.23 -1.40 -0.91
N ILE A 55 10.62 -2.15 -0.01
CA ILE A 55 10.84 -1.99 1.44
C ILE A 55 12.27 -2.40 1.83
N ASN A 56 12.84 -3.39 1.16
CA ASN A 56 14.10 -4.02 1.58
C ASN A 56 15.32 -3.61 0.75
N THR A 57 15.16 -2.76 -0.27
CA THR A 57 16.31 -2.25 -1.05
C THR A 57 16.85 -0.95 -0.47
N ASN A 58 18.02 -0.51 -0.92
CA ASN A 58 18.67 0.75 -0.53
C ASN A 58 18.80 0.88 0.99
N ASP A 59 19.33 -0.15 1.65
CA ASP A 59 19.51 -0.20 3.10
C ASP A 59 18.20 -0.01 3.86
N GLN A 60 17.08 -0.47 3.27
CA GLN A 60 15.74 -0.34 3.87
C GLN A 60 15.31 1.11 4.07
N GLU A 61 15.75 1.99 3.16
CA GLU A 61 15.47 3.43 3.27
C GLU A 61 13.98 3.74 3.33
N LEU A 62 13.19 3.11 2.44
CA LEU A 62 11.73 3.34 2.43
C LEU A 62 11.09 2.88 3.75
N ARG A 63 11.53 1.74 4.29
CA ARG A 63 11.04 1.24 5.59
C ARG A 63 11.30 2.25 6.70
N LYS A 64 12.49 2.83 6.73
CA LYS A 64 12.87 3.84 7.73
C LYS A 64 12.02 5.10 7.59
N MET A 65 11.78 5.54 6.35
CA MET A 65 10.99 6.75 6.09
C MET A 65 9.52 6.56 6.45
N ILE A 66 8.97 5.37 6.22
CA ILE A 66 7.61 5.04 6.66
C ILE A 66 7.53 5.06 8.18
N LYS A 67 8.48 4.43 8.85
CA LYS A 67 8.54 4.40 10.31
C LYS A 67 8.60 5.81 10.90
N ASN A 68 9.33 6.72 10.25
CA ASN A 68 9.47 8.11 10.68
C ASN A 68 8.36 9.01 10.15
N ARG A 69 7.38 8.48 9.41
CA ARG A 69 6.26 9.22 8.84
C ARG A 69 6.71 10.38 7.95
N ASN A 70 7.76 10.15 7.15
CA ASN A 70 8.29 11.15 6.23
C ASN A 70 7.43 11.21 4.97
N GLU A 71 6.46 12.14 4.96
CA GLU A 71 5.51 12.26 3.85
C GLU A 71 6.17 12.59 2.51
N ALA A 72 7.11 13.51 2.51
CA ALA A 72 7.76 13.95 1.27
C ALA A 72 8.47 12.78 0.59
N PHE A 73 9.25 12.01 1.34
CA PHE A 73 9.95 10.85 0.81
C PHE A 73 8.97 9.77 0.36
N PHE A 74 7.94 9.50 1.16
CA PHE A 74 6.93 8.49 0.86
C PHE A 74 6.19 8.80 -0.44
N LEU A 75 5.81 10.06 -0.66
CA LEU A 75 5.09 10.46 -1.86
C LEU A 75 5.95 10.43 -3.13
N GLU A 76 7.26 10.59 -3.00
CA GLU A 76 8.19 10.49 -4.13
C GLU A 76 8.53 9.05 -4.48
N ASN A 77 8.38 8.11 -3.55
CA ASN A 77 8.74 6.71 -3.71
C ASN A 77 7.50 5.83 -3.65
N ASN A 78 7.07 5.34 -4.80
CA ASN A 78 5.86 4.53 -4.90
C ASN A 78 6.07 3.17 -4.26
N ILE A 79 5.25 2.83 -3.27
CA ILE A 79 5.28 1.49 -2.65
C ILE A 79 4.61 0.45 -3.53
N PHE A 80 3.78 0.87 -4.48
CA PHE A 80 3.10 -0.02 -5.42
C PHE A 80 3.44 0.35 -6.86
N ASP A 81 4.55 -0.17 -7.36
CA ASP A 81 5.04 0.10 -8.73
C ASP A 81 4.10 -0.41 -9.82
N ASN A 82 3.24 -1.37 -9.49
CA ASN A 82 2.30 -1.94 -10.44
C ASN A 82 1.23 -0.95 -10.92
N LEU A 83 1.03 0.14 -10.18
CA LEU A 83 0.10 1.20 -10.56
C LEU A 83 0.74 2.11 -11.60
N GLY A 84 -0.02 2.54 -12.61
CA GLY A 84 0.45 3.53 -13.58
C GLY A 84 0.61 4.91 -12.94
N LYS A 85 1.37 5.79 -13.62
CA LYS A 85 1.62 7.16 -13.15
C LYS A 85 0.34 7.93 -12.84
N ASP A 86 -0.70 7.76 -13.65
CA ASP A 86 -1.96 8.48 -13.47
C ASP A 86 -2.62 8.11 -12.14
N LYS A 87 -2.65 6.82 -11.80
CA LYS A 87 -3.23 6.35 -10.55
C LYS A 87 -2.42 6.85 -9.35
N ILE A 88 -1.10 6.79 -9.46
CA ILE A 88 -0.19 7.24 -8.40
C ILE A 88 -0.34 8.74 -8.18
N ASN A 89 -0.38 9.53 -9.25
CA ASN A 89 -0.54 10.98 -9.14
C ASN A 89 -1.88 11.35 -8.51
N HIS A 90 -2.92 10.59 -8.81
CA HIS A 90 -4.24 10.80 -8.21
C HIS A 90 -4.21 10.54 -6.69
N ILE A 91 -3.56 9.45 -6.27
CA ILE A 91 -3.38 9.14 -4.85
C ILE A 91 -2.60 10.24 -4.13
N LYS A 92 -1.53 10.74 -4.74
CA LYS A 92 -0.74 11.85 -4.20
C LYS A 92 -1.57 13.11 -4.04
N LYS A 93 -2.43 13.39 -5.01
CA LYS A 93 -3.33 14.55 -4.96
C LYS A 93 -4.30 14.46 -3.78
N ILE A 94 -4.87 13.27 -3.56
CA ILE A 94 -5.75 13.04 -2.41
C ILE A 94 -4.99 13.24 -1.10
N TRP A 95 -3.78 12.69 -1.00
CA TRP A 95 -2.94 12.84 0.19
C TRP A 95 -2.66 14.29 0.55
N ARG A 96 -2.42 15.13 -0.48
CA ARG A 96 -2.12 16.55 -0.30
C ARG A 96 -3.34 17.43 -0.17
N SER A 97 -4.55 16.86 -0.30
CA SER A 97 -5.79 17.63 -0.25
C SER A 97 -6.16 17.98 1.20
N ASP A 98 -6.94 19.05 1.37
CA ASP A 98 -7.44 19.46 2.68
C ASP A 98 -8.47 18.48 3.25
N ARG A 99 -8.95 17.53 2.44
CA ARG A 99 -9.91 16.52 2.87
C ARG A 99 -9.28 15.41 3.70
N LEU A 100 -7.95 15.33 3.70
CA LEU A 100 -7.21 14.32 4.46
C LEU A 100 -6.52 15.01 5.62
N ASP A 101 -7.08 14.89 6.83
CA ASP A 101 -6.51 15.51 8.02
C ASP A 101 -5.43 14.62 8.66
N LYS A 102 -4.87 15.09 9.78
CA LYS A 102 -3.81 14.38 10.47
C LYS A 102 -4.25 13.01 10.97
N GLU A 103 -5.47 12.89 11.46
CA GLU A 103 -6.01 11.61 11.95
C GLU A 103 -6.20 10.63 10.78
N ASP A 104 -6.68 11.11 9.65
CA ASP A 104 -6.83 10.29 8.43
C ASP A 104 -5.49 9.75 7.97
N LYS A 105 -4.47 10.60 7.96
CA LYS A 105 -3.11 10.19 7.58
C LYS A 105 -2.55 9.15 8.53
N GLU A 106 -2.81 9.28 9.83
CA GLU A 106 -2.35 8.30 10.82
C GLU A 106 -2.99 6.93 10.57
N VAL A 107 -4.28 6.90 10.21
CA VAL A 107 -4.96 5.66 9.84
C VAL A 107 -4.30 5.02 8.61
N ILE A 108 -3.96 5.83 7.61
CA ILE A 108 -3.26 5.34 6.41
C ILE A 108 -1.89 4.76 6.78
N TRP A 109 -1.12 5.48 7.63
CA TRP A 109 0.17 4.97 8.10
C TRP A 109 0.03 3.62 8.81
N ASN A 110 -1.03 3.43 9.59
CA ASN A 110 -1.29 2.17 10.28
C ASN A 110 -1.57 1.03 9.29
N TRP A 111 -2.29 1.32 8.20
CA TRP A 111 -2.49 0.34 7.13
C TRP A 111 -1.16 -0.06 6.48
N ILE A 112 -0.30 0.92 6.22
CA ILE A 112 1.02 0.66 5.62
C ILE A 112 1.88 -0.19 6.57
N ASP A 113 1.84 0.08 7.86
CA ASP A 113 2.53 -0.74 8.88
C ASP A 113 2.04 -2.19 8.84
N ALA A 114 0.72 -2.40 8.68
CA ALA A 114 0.15 -3.74 8.56
C ALA A 114 0.65 -4.44 7.29
N PHE A 115 0.75 -3.72 6.18
CA PHE A 115 1.28 -4.28 4.94
C PHE A 115 2.75 -4.69 5.08
N MET A 116 3.56 -3.88 5.78
CA MET A 116 4.96 -4.22 6.05
C MET A 116 5.07 -5.48 6.92
N TYR A 117 4.22 -5.58 7.93
CA TYR A 117 4.18 -6.76 8.80
C TYR A 117 3.88 -8.02 7.98
N LEU A 118 2.89 -7.96 7.09
CA LEU A 118 2.56 -9.09 6.22
C LEU A 118 3.67 -9.38 5.21
N GLY A 119 4.34 -8.34 4.71
CA GLY A 119 5.49 -8.51 3.84
C GLY A 119 6.62 -9.26 4.52
N ASP A 120 6.91 -8.93 5.77
CA ASP A 120 7.93 -9.63 6.55
C ASP A 120 7.54 -11.09 6.81
N LYS A 121 6.27 -11.35 7.09
CA LYS A 121 5.77 -12.72 7.24
C LYS A 121 5.88 -13.53 5.95
N TYR A 122 5.59 -12.91 4.82
CA TYR A 122 5.73 -13.56 3.52
C TYR A 122 7.17 -13.94 3.26
N ALA A 123 8.10 -13.01 3.50
CA ALA A 123 9.52 -13.27 3.31
C ALA A 123 9.99 -14.47 4.15
N LYS A 124 9.55 -14.57 5.39
CA LYS A 124 9.87 -15.70 6.25
C LYS A 124 9.27 -17.01 5.73
N ALA A 125 8.07 -16.97 5.15
CA ALA A 125 7.40 -18.16 4.63
C ALA A 125 8.10 -18.73 3.40
N ILE A 126 8.64 -17.85 2.52
CA ILE A 126 9.30 -18.30 1.28
C ILE A 126 10.77 -18.65 1.46
N TYR A 127 11.42 -18.15 2.51
CA TYR A 127 12.85 -18.41 2.78
C TYR A 127 13.08 -19.38 3.95
N LYS A 128 12.21 -20.33 4.10
CA LYS A 128 12.38 -21.37 5.12
C LYS A 128 13.59 -22.26 4.88
#